data_0853c9c5f957e17c93ec7a5b33fa0e1d
#
_entry.id   0853c9c5f957e17c93ec7a5b33fa0e1d
#
_cell.length_a   1.000
_cell.length_b   1.000
_cell.length_c   1.000
_cell.angle_alpha   90.00
_cell.angle_beta   90.00
_cell.angle_gamma   90.00
#
_symmetry.space_group_name_H-M   'P 1'
#
loop_
_entity.id
_entity.type
_entity.pdbx_description
1 polymer ?
#
loop_
_entity_poly.entity_id
_entity_poly.type
_entity_poly.pdbx_seq_one_letter_code
_entity_poly.pdbx_strand_id
1 'polypeptide(L)'
;DWAACKMQVESVYEAMERLRPKRMVGTECGHAHRATVIEGPYWAGRKDGTPPSPSIHYVEWLAEALNTGKLKIDPEKRIKEKVTIQDSCNYIRNHGLKNATRDIIKHIVEPGYFIDMNPNKEHNYCCGGGGGFNGIGVFRKERNIALIKKRNQILATGAKLVIAPCHNCWDAIRDLEEEYEIGIRWSFLKPLVIKMLDIPDHLKPEE
;
A
#
# COMPACT_ATOMS: atom_id res chain seq x y z
N ASP A 1 -19.50 0.48 -16.14
CA ASP A 1 -19.56 0.30 -17.60
C ASP A 1 -18.49 -0.69 -18.05
N TRP A 2 -18.91 -1.85 -18.60
CA TRP A 2 -18.05 -2.93 -19.05
C TRP A 2 -17.09 -2.52 -20.15
N ALA A 3 -17.56 -1.69 -21.09
CA ALA A 3 -16.74 -1.21 -22.19
C ALA A 3 -15.59 -0.32 -21.71
N ALA A 4 -15.84 0.53 -20.72
CA ALA A 4 -14.81 1.38 -20.12
C ALA A 4 -13.76 0.55 -19.37
N CYS A 5 -14.17 -0.47 -18.61
CA CYS A 5 -13.23 -1.38 -17.93
C CYS A 5 -12.33 -2.10 -18.94
N LYS A 6 -12.94 -2.63 -20.00
CA LYS A 6 -12.22 -3.30 -21.10
C LYS A 6 -11.21 -2.36 -21.76
N MET A 7 -11.65 -1.20 -22.21
CA MET A 7 -10.81 -0.20 -22.87
C MET A 7 -9.58 0.19 -22.01
N GLN A 8 -9.78 0.43 -20.71
CA GLN A 8 -8.69 0.81 -19.81
C GLN A 8 -7.66 -0.31 -19.62
N VAL A 9 -8.12 -1.54 -19.45
CA VAL A 9 -7.19 -2.66 -19.26
C VAL A 9 -6.47 -3.01 -20.56
N GLU A 10 -7.16 -2.96 -21.69
CA GLU A 10 -6.55 -3.20 -23.02
C GLU A 10 -5.44 -2.20 -23.28
N SER A 11 -5.64 -0.91 -22.99
CA SER A 11 -4.59 0.11 -23.14
C SER A 11 -3.33 -0.20 -22.33
N VAL A 12 -3.49 -0.68 -21.10
CA VAL A 12 -2.35 -1.11 -20.27
C VAL A 12 -1.68 -2.35 -20.84
N TYR A 13 -2.45 -3.31 -21.31
CA TYR A 13 -1.94 -4.57 -21.86
C TYR A 13 -1.23 -4.40 -23.18
N GLU A 14 -1.75 -3.55 -24.06
CA GLU A 14 -1.06 -3.14 -25.32
C GLU A 14 0.31 -2.50 -25.02
N ALA A 15 0.38 -1.66 -23.98
CA ALA A 15 1.66 -1.11 -23.55
C ALA A 15 2.62 -2.20 -23.02
N MET A 16 2.13 -3.19 -22.28
CA MET A 16 2.94 -4.32 -21.83
C MET A 16 3.43 -5.16 -23.01
N GLU A 17 2.59 -5.46 -23.98
CA GLU A 17 2.95 -6.24 -25.17
C GLU A 17 3.98 -5.52 -26.04
N ARG A 18 3.85 -4.21 -26.20
CA ARG A 18 4.78 -3.34 -26.92
C ARG A 18 6.14 -3.25 -26.22
N LEU A 19 6.16 -3.03 -24.91
CA LEU A 19 7.38 -2.80 -24.13
C LEU A 19 8.08 -4.12 -23.74
N ARG A 20 7.36 -5.22 -23.71
CA ARG A 20 7.85 -6.55 -23.31
C ARG A 20 8.70 -6.52 -22.02
N PRO A 21 8.21 -5.92 -20.94
CA PRO A 21 8.97 -5.84 -19.69
C PRO A 21 9.22 -7.24 -19.14
N LYS A 22 10.39 -7.49 -18.56
CA LYS A 22 10.66 -8.72 -17.82
C LYS A 22 9.69 -8.93 -16.68
N ARG A 23 9.24 -7.83 -16.07
CA ARG A 23 8.25 -7.80 -14.99
C ARG A 23 7.67 -6.39 -14.87
N MET A 24 6.36 -6.29 -14.78
CA MET A 24 5.68 -5.03 -14.44
C MET A 24 5.59 -4.90 -12.92
N VAL A 25 5.97 -3.75 -12.40
CA VAL A 25 5.74 -3.39 -11.00
C VAL A 25 4.52 -2.49 -10.94
N GLY A 26 3.46 -2.96 -10.30
CA GLY A 26 2.21 -2.22 -10.14
C GLY A 26 2.34 -1.05 -9.18
N THR A 27 1.32 -0.20 -9.19
CA THR A 27 1.25 1.00 -8.37
C THR A 27 1.02 0.69 -6.88
N GLU A 28 1.05 1.73 -6.05
CA GLU A 28 0.70 1.66 -4.63
C GLU A 28 -0.80 1.47 -4.38
N CYS A 29 -1.63 1.74 -5.39
CA CYS A 29 -3.07 1.60 -5.26
C CYS A 29 -3.48 0.13 -5.37
N GLY A 30 -3.98 -0.45 -4.29
CA GLY A 30 -4.48 -1.82 -4.28
C GLY A 30 -5.65 -2.04 -5.25
N HIS A 31 -6.47 -1.01 -5.55
CA HIS A 31 -7.52 -1.10 -6.56
C HIS A 31 -6.94 -1.20 -7.96
N ALA A 32 -5.93 -0.38 -8.31
CA ALA A 32 -5.28 -0.45 -9.61
C ALA A 32 -4.60 -1.81 -9.82
N HIS A 33 -3.94 -2.35 -8.78
CA HIS A 33 -3.35 -3.69 -8.83
C HIS A 33 -4.42 -4.77 -9.07
N ARG A 34 -5.51 -4.74 -8.30
CA ARG A 34 -6.63 -5.65 -8.47
C ARG A 34 -7.23 -5.55 -9.88
N ALA A 35 -7.51 -4.34 -10.35
CA ALA A 35 -8.11 -4.10 -11.66
C ALA A 35 -7.20 -4.55 -12.81
N THR A 36 -5.87 -4.40 -12.68
CA THR A 36 -4.93 -4.73 -13.75
C THR A 36 -4.49 -6.19 -13.71
N VAL A 37 -4.20 -6.73 -12.51
CA VAL A 37 -3.55 -8.05 -12.39
C VAL A 37 -4.56 -9.16 -12.14
N ILE A 38 -5.61 -8.90 -11.36
CA ILE A 38 -6.57 -9.94 -10.95
C ILE A 38 -7.77 -9.97 -11.89
N GLU A 39 -8.40 -8.82 -12.12
CA GLU A 39 -9.64 -8.71 -12.91
C GLU A 39 -9.36 -8.42 -14.40
N GLY A 40 -8.23 -7.75 -14.68
CA GLY A 40 -7.84 -7.32 -16.01
C GLY A 40 -7.82 -8.43 -17.07
N PRO A 41 -7.26 -9.61 -16.79
CA PRO A 41 -7.29 -10.71 -17.75
C PRO A 41 -8.70 -11.09 -18.21
N TYR A 42 -9.65 -11.09 -17.27
CA TYR A 42 -11.07 -11.36 -17.59
C TYR A 42 -11.64 -10.26 -18.52
N TRP A 43 -11.42 -8.99 -18.20
CA TRP A 43 -11.91 -7.87 -19.00
C TRP A 43 -11.30 -7.80 -20.40
N ALA A 44 -10.02 -8.18 -20.53
CA ALA A 44 -9.32 -8.28 -21.80
C ALA A 44 -9.61 -9.58 -22.56
N GLY A 45 -10.48 -10.45 -22.05
CA GLY A 45 -10.82 -11.73 -22.66
C GLY A 45 -9.67 -12.73 -22.75
N ARG A 46 -8.69 -12.64 -21.85
CA ARG A 46 -7.53 -13.54 -21.84
C ARG A 46 -7.88 -14.88 -21.20
N LYS A 47 -7.75 -15.94 -21.99
CA LYS A 47 -8.10 -17.31 -21.57
C LYS A 47 -7.14 -17.90 -20.54
N ASP A 48 -5.90 -17.44 -20.53
CA ASP A 48 -4.85 -17.86 -19.58
C ASP A 48 -5.01 -17.26 -18.18
N GLY A 49 -5.93 -16.30 -18.01
CA GLY A 49 -6.21 -15.65 -16.74
C GLY A 49 -5.06 -14.78 -16.22
N THR A 50 -4.06 -14.44 -17.08
CA THR A 50 -2.86 -13.69 -16.67
C THR A 50 -2.68 -12.43 -17.49
N PRO A 51 -2.02 -11.36 -16.93
CA PRO A 51 -1.54 -10.22 -17.71
C PRO A 51 -0.52 -10.65 -18.78
N PRO A 52 -0.28 -9.83 -19.83
CA PRO A 52 0.70 -10.13 -20.89
C PRO A 52 2.13 -10.29 -20.39
N SER A 53 2.46 -9.69 -19.26
CA SER A 53 3.78 -9.81 -18.63
C SER A 53 3.64 -10.16 -17.14
N PRO A 54 4.61 -10.87 -16.55
CA PRO A 54 4.64 -11.11 -15.11
C PRO A 54 4.49 -9.78 -14.35
N SER A 55 3.56 -9.74 -13.42
CA SER A 55 3.19 -8.50 -12.73
C SER A 55 3.17 -8.72 -11.22
N ILE A 56 3.75 -7.77 -10.48
CA ILE A 56 3.78 -7.78 -9.02
C ILE A 56 3.35 -6.43 -8.45
N HIS A 57 2.89 -6.43 -7.23
CA HIS A 57 2.62 -5.19 -6.50
C HIS A 57 3.93 -4.56 -6.02
N TYR A 58 3.97 -3.21 -5.92
CA TYR A 58 5.20 -2.52 -5.49
C TYR A 58 5.70 -2.96 -4.10
N VAL A 59 4.82 -3.35 -3.18
CA VAL A 59 5.25 -3.84 -1.84
C VAL A 59 6.00 -5.16 -1.93
N GLU A 60 5.65 -6.04 -2.88
CA GLU A 60 6.41 -7.29 -3.12
C GLU A 60 7.78 -6.98 -3.67
N TRP A 61 7.83 -6.12 -4.72
CA TRP A 61 9.08 -5.70 -5.32
C TRP A 61 10.00 -5.03 -4.29
N LEU A 62 9.44 -4.14 -3.46
CA LEU A 62 10.20 -3.42 -2.44
C LEU A 62 10.72 -4.36 -1.35
N ALA A 63 9.89 -5.30 -0.87
CA ALA A 63 10.30 -6.33 0.08
C ALA A 63 11.40 -7.22 -0.52
N GLU A 64 11.26 -7.65 -1.77
CA GLU A 64 12.29 -8.42 -2.50
C GLU A 64 13.60 -7.64 -2.60
N ALA A 65 13.53 -6.36 -2.99
CA ALA A 65 14.72 -5.53 -3.16
C ALA A 65 15.48 -5.28 -1.85
N LEU A 66 14.76 -5.10 -0.74
CA LEU A 66 15.35 -4.95 0.59
C LEU A 66 15.92 -6.29 1.10
N ASN A 67 15.17 -7.37 1.00
CA ASN A 67 15.60 -8.70 1.47
C ASN A 67 16.80 -9.23 0.70
N THR A 68 16.94 -8.89 -0.58
CA THR A 68 18.09 -9.29 -1.42
C THR A 68 19.28 -8.31 -1.36
N GLY A 69 19.15 -7.22 -0.60
CA GLY A 69 20.19 -6.19 -0.50
C GLY A 69 20.37 -5.32 -1.75
N LYS A 70 19.46 -5.40 -2.74
CA LYS A 70 19.43 -4.47 -3.88
C LYS A 70 19.15 -3.04 -3.45
N LEU A 71 18.30 -2.88 -2.44
CA LEU A 71 18.12 -1.63 -1.71
C LEU A 71 18.62 -1.82 -0.29
N LYS A 72 19.29 -0.82 0.25
CA LYS A 72 19.80 -0.82 1.61
C LYS A 72 19.19 0.35 2.37
N ILE A 73 18.83 0.12 3.62
CA ILE A 73 18.38 1.14 4.55
C ILE A 73 19.59 1.59 5.37
N ASP A 74 19.75 2.90 5.50
CA ASP A 74 20.68 3.50 6.43
C ASP A 74 20.23 3.18 7.87
N PRO A 75 21.03 2.44 8.66
CA PRO A 75 20.65 2.04 10.01
C PRO A 75 20.31 3.22 10.93
N GLU A 76 20.98 4.36 10.73
CA GLU A 76 20.77 5.55 11.57
C GLU A 76 19.42 6.22 11.31
N LYS A 77 18.82 5.99 10.12
CA LYS A 77 17.52 6.53 9.73
C LYS A 77 16.34 5.65 10.13
N ARG A 78 16.58 4.48 10.72
CA ARG A 78 15.50 3.58 11.14
C ARG A 78 14.62 4.25 12.20
N ILE A 79 13.33 3.93 12.15
CA ILE A 79 12.34 4.49 13.08
C ILE A 79 12.55 3.90 14.47
N LYS A 80 12.72 4.78 15.46
CA LYS A 80 12.94 4.46 16.88
C LYS A 80 11.75 4.95 17.74
N GLU A 81 10.53 4.81 17.23
CA GLU A 81 9.28 5.11 17.95
C GLU A 81 8.22 4.07 17.63
N LYS A 82 7.18 3.98 18.46
CA LYS A 82 6.09 3.01 18.25
C LYS A 82 5.33 3.32 16.96
N VAL A 83 5.34 2.38 16.03
CA VAL A 83 4.62 2.44 14.75
C VAL A 83 3.69 1.26 14.57
N THR A 84 2.64 1.48 13.81
CA THR A 84 1.75 0.43 13.33
C THR A 84 1.53 0.56 11.84
N ILE A 85 0.93 -0.46 11.21
CA ILE A 85 0.67 -0.48 9.78
C ILE A 85 -0.80 -0.73 9.49
N GLN A 86 -1.35 0.02 8.54
CA GLN A 86 -2.65 -0.26 7.96
C GLN A 86 -2.53 -1.29 6.85
N ASP A 87 -3.06 -2.47 7.08
CA ASP A 87 -3.16 -3.50 6.05
C ASP A 87 -4.19 -3.11 4.98
N SER A 88 -3.75 -2.97 3.74
CA SER A 88 -4.65 -2.65 2.63
C SER A 88 -5.41 -3.90 2.17
N CYS A 89 -6.75 -3.81 2.17
CA CYS A 89 -7.60 -4.96 1.86
C CYS A 89 -7.39 -5.51 0.44
N ASN A 90 -7.15 -4.64 -0.54
CA ASN A 90 -7.07 -5.08 -1.93
C ASN A 90 -5.85 -5.93 -2.26
N TYR A 91 -4.70 -5.70 -1.68
CA TYR A 91 -3.55 -6.56 -1.92
C TYR A 91 -3.34 -7.62 -0.82
N ILE A 92 -3.81 -7.40 0.40
CA ILE A 92 -3.68 -8.41 1.46
C ILE A 92 -4.81 -9.44 1.39
N ARG A 93 -6.06 -9.00 1.47
CA ARG A 93 -7.22 -9.90 1.51
C ARG A 93 -7.52 -10.50 0.14
N ASN A 94 -7.46 -9.68 -0.91
CA ASN A 94 -7.83 -10.10 -2.26
C ASN A 94 -6.66 -10.72 -3.04
N HIS A 95 -5.40 -10.47 -2.64
CA HIS A 95 -4.21 -10.94 -3.37
C HIS A 95 -3.20 -11.72 -2.49
N GLY A 96 -3.46 -11.88 -1.21
CA GLY A 96 -2.64 -12.72 -0.33
C GLY A 96 -1.29 -12.16 0.10
N LEU A 97 -0.98 -10.88 -0.17
CA LEU A 97 0.32 -10.24 0.08
C LEU A 97 0.52 -9.85 1.55
N LYS A 98 0.18 -10.72 2.47
CA LYS A 98 0.11 -10.43 3.90
C LYS A 98 1.44 -10.23 4.63
N ASN A 99 2.54 -10.69 4.05
CA ASN A 99 3.85 -10.62 4.69
C ASN A 99 4.74 -9.51 4.12
N ALA A 100 4.59 -9.14 2.85
CA ALA A 100 5.48 -8.21 2.17
C ALA A 100 5.66 -6.86 2.89
N THR A 101 4.59 -6.27 3.41
CA THR A 101 4.68 -5.03 4.19
C THR A 101 5.43 -5.21 5.50
N ARG A 102 5.27 -6.35 6.18
CA ARG A 102 6.00 -6.64 7.43
C ARG A 102 7.47 -6.91 7.18
N ASP A 103 7.82 -7.50 6.06
CA ASP A 103 9.21 -7.65 5.66
C ASP A 103 9.87 -6.29 5.43
N ILE A 104 9.18 -5.34 4.79
CA ILE A 104 9.67 -3.97 4.67
C ILE A 104 9.84 -3.32 6.05
N ILE A 105 8.84 -3.46 6.93
CA ILE A 105 8.89 -2.89 8.30
C ILE A 105 10.11 -3.36 9.08
N LYS A 106 10.51 -4.63 8.97
CA LYS A 106 11.72 -5.16 9.62
C LYS A 106 13.01 -4.41 9.23
N HIS A 107 13.04 -3.84 8.01
CA HIS A 107 14.19 -3.08 7.55
C HIS A 107 14.15 -1.61 8.02
N ILE A 108 12.98 -0.99 8.12
CA ILE A 108 12.84 0.44 8.36
C ILE A 108 12.50 0.82 9.81
N VAL A 109 12.14 -0.15 10.64
CA VAL A 109 11.79 0.07 12.05
C VAL A 109 12.75 -0.72 12.94
N GLU A 110 13.23 -0.10 14.02
CA GLU A 110 14.05 -0.79 15.00
C GLU A 110 13.25 -1.89 15.71
N PRO A 111 13.89 -3.02 16.07
CA PRO A 111 13.23 -4.09 16.79
C PRO A 111 12.54 -3.60 18.09
N GLY A 112 11.30 -4.05 18.29
CA GLY A 112 10.49 -3.67 19.46
C GLY A 112 9.63 -2.42 19.28
N TYR A 113 9.79 -1.67 18.18
CA TYR A 113 8.96 -0.49 17.92
C TYR A 113 7.77 -0.73 16.98
N PHE A 114 7.71 -1.87 16.31
CA PHE A 114 6.55 -2.23 15.51
C PHE A 114 5.49 -2.93 16.36
N ILE A 115 4.29 -2.38 16.38
CA ILE A 115 3.12 -2.95 17.07
C ILE A 115 2.06 -3.25 16.00
N ASP A 116 1.81 -4.52 15.76
CA ASP A 116 0.78 -4.91 14.79
C ASP A 116 -0.63 -4.63 15.33
N MET A 117 -1.54 -4.25 14.45
CA MET A 117 -2.95 -4.09 14.83
C MET A 117 -3.59 -5.45 15.13
N ASN A 118 -4.61 -5.46 15.96
CA ASN A 118 -5.41 -6.66 16.22
C ASN A 118 -6.89 -6.36 15.96
N PRO A 119 -7.57 -7.09 15.05
CA PRO A 119 -7.02 -8.08 14.10
C PRO A 119 -6.15 -7.45 13.02
N ASN A 120 -5.30 -8.25 12.38
CA ASN A 120 -4.38 -7.81 11.33
C ASN A 120 -4.48 -8.66 10.07
N LYS A 121 -3.66 -8.34 9.07
CA LYS A 121 -3.55 -9.06 7.79
C LYS A 121 -4.93 -9.20 7.13
N GLU A 122 -5.32 -10.42 6.74
CA GLU A 122 -6.59 -10.72 6.09
C GLU A 122 -7.83 -10.40 6.95
N HIS A 123 -7.69 -10.39 8.27
CA HIS A 123 -8.77 -10.09 9.22
C HIS A 123 -8.83 -8.61 9.62
N ASN A 124 -7.89 -7.80 9.13
CA ASN A 124 -7.80 -6.38 9.44
C ASN A 124 -9.11 -5.62 9.11
N TYR A 125 -9.42 -4.61 9.92
CA TYR A 125 -10.53 -3.71 9.61
C TYR A 125 -10.18 -2.80 8.44
N CYS A 126 -11.14 -2.57 7.55
CA CYS A 126 -10.99 -1.68 6.41
C CYS A 126 -10.72 -0.24 6.88
N CYS A 127 -9.92 0.49 6.08
CA CYS A 127 -9.69 1.92 6.29
C CYS A 127 -10.87 2.80 5.83
N GLY A 128 -11.84 2.23 5.11
CA GLY A 128 -13.00 2.96 4.60
C GLY A 128 -12.75 3.79 3.33
N GLY A 129 -11.49 3.87 2.86
CA GLY A 129 -11.13 4.71 1.71
C GLY A 129 -11.37 4.09 0.34
N GLY A 130 -11.84 2.83 0.28
CA GLY A 130 -12.00 2.09 -0.96
C GLY A 130 -13.26 2.43 -1.76
N GLY A 131 -13.34 1.88 -3.00
CA GLY A 131 -14.52 1.97 -3.84
C GLY A 131 -14.90 3.37 -4.30
N GLY A 132 -13.94 4.30 -4.35
CA GLY A 132 -14.23 5.72 -4.67
C GLY A 132 -14.83 6.52 -3.52
N PHE A 133 -15.05 5.91 -2.36
CA PHE A 133 -15.76 6.54 -1.23
C PHE A 133 -14.99 7.75 -0.66
N ASN A 134 -13.64 7.76 -0.75
CA ASN A 134 -12.84 8.94 -0.42
C ASN A 134 -13.14 10.15 -1.32
N GLY A 135 -13.49 9.92 -2.58
CA GLY A 135 -13.81 10.98 -3.54
C GLY A 135 -15.21 11.57 -3.37
N ILE A 136 -16.06 10.98 -2.51
CA ILE A 136 -17.44 11.41 -2.32
C ILE A 136 -17.56 12.14 -0.97
N GLY A 137 -17.16 13.41 -0.96
CA GLY A 137 -17.04 14.23 0.26
C GLY A 137 -18.30 14.33 1.10
N VAL A 138 -19.49 14.26 0.48
CA VAL A 138 -20.78 14.33 1.19
C VAL A 138 -20.99 13.18 2.20
N PHE A 139 -20.29 12.05 2.04
CA PHE A 139 -20.38 10.91 2.95
C PHE A 139 -19.19 10.81 3.91
N ARG A 140 -18.36 11.85 4.01
CA ARG A 140 -17.16 11.82 4.88
C ARG A 140 -17.53 11.57 6.34
N LYS A 141 -18.58 12.23 6.85
CA LYS A 141 -19.02 12.09 8.24
C LYS A 141 -19.52 10.67 8.55
N GLU A 142 -20.39 10.13 7.70
CA GLU A 142 -20.93 8.78 7.85
C GLU A 142 -19.83 7.73 7.74
N ARG A 143 -18.89 7.93 6.82
CA ARG A 143 -17.70 7.07 6.68
C ARG A 143 -16.88 7.08 7.97
N ASN A 144 -16.59 8.24 8.55
CA ASN A 144 -15.80 8.36 9.76
C ASN A 144 -16.50 7.72 10.97
N ILE A 145 -17.84 7.86 11.10
CA ILE A 145 -18.62 7.15 12.11
C ILE A 145 -18.47 5.62 11.94
N ALA A 146 -18.56 5.10 10.72
CA ALA A 146 -18.36 3.68 10.44
C ALA A 146 -16.95 3.19 10.79
N LEU A 147 -15.96 4.09 10.81
CA LEU A 147 -14.56 3.79 11.08
C LEU A 147 -14.17 3.87 12.57
N ILE A 148 -15.10 4.07 13.49
CA ILE A 148 -14.80 4.06 14.94
C ILE A 148 -14.05 2.79 15.37
N LYS A 149 -14.37 1.62 14.78
CA LYS A 149 -13.63 0.38 15.05
C LYS A 149 -12.17 0.47 14.61
N LYS A 150 -11.90 1.08 13.46
CA LYS A 150 -10.53 1.31 12.97
C LYS A 150 -9.77 2.28 13.87
N ARG A 151 -10.41 3.39 14.26
CA ARG A 151 -9.87 4.34 15.23
C ARG A 151 -9.44 3.63 16.52
N ASN A 152 -10.33 2.85 17.11
CA ASN A 152 -10.07 2.13 18.36
C ASN A 152 -8.95 1.09 18.19
N GLN A 153 -8.87 0.43 17.02
CA GLN A 153 -7.81 -0.50 16.69
C GLN A 153 -6.44 0.20 16.64
N ILE A 154 -6.36 1.38 16.04
CA ILE A 154 -5.14 2.19 16.02
C ILE A 154 -4.74 2.60 17.44
N LEU A 155 -5.66 3.16 18.21
CA LEU A 155 -5.42 3.59 19.60
C LEU A 155 -4.93 2.45 20.49
N ALA A 156 -5.47 1.25 20.32
CA ALA A 156 -5.06 0.06 21.08
C ALA A 156 -3.59 -0.34 20.88
N THR A 157 -2.96 0.08 19.77
CA THR A 157 -1.52 -0.18 19.54
C THR A 157 -0.62 0.74 20.36
N GLY A 158 -1.11 1.89 20.78
CA GLY A 158 -0.31 2.95 21.39
C GLY A 158 0.72 3.56 20.45
N ALA A 159 0.65 3.25 19.15
CA ALA A 159 1.54 3.81 18.14
C ALA A 159 1.22 5.28 17.87
N LYS A 160 2.28 6.07 17.63
CA LYS A 160 2.17 7.48 17.26
C LYS A 160 2.33 7.72 15.75
N LEU A 161 2.76 6.70 15.02
CA LEU A 161 2.88 6.72 13.58
C LEU A 161 2.13 5.54 12.98
N VAL A 162 1.21 5.83 12.06
CA VAL A 162 0.50 4.82 11.25
C VAL A 162 1.06 4.84 9.84
N ILE A 163 1.61 3.73 9.38
CA ILE A 163 2.14 3.58 8.03
C ILE A 163 1.06 2.98 7.14
N ALA A 164 0.75 3.65 6.03
CA ALA A 164 -0.22 3.19 5.06
C ALA A 164 0.46 2.91 3.71
N PRO A 165 0.47 1.67 3.23
CA PRO A 165 1.09 1.33 1.95
C PRO A 165 0.18 1.57 0.73
N CYS A 166 -1.08 1.91 0.94
CA CYS A 166 -2.05 2.22 -0.10
C CYS A 166 -2.51 3.67 0.03
N HIS A 167 -2.59 4.39 -1.09
CA HIS A 167 -2.99 5.80 -1.13
C HIS A 167 -4.37 6.03 -0.48
N ASN A 168 -5.37 5.25 -0.86
CA ASN A 168 -6.71 5.38 -0.27
C ASN A 168 -6.72 5.13 1.25
N CYS A 169 -5.86 4.23 1.75
CA CYS A 169 -5.72 4.03 3.19
C CYS A 169 -5.04 5.22 3.86
N TRP A 170 -4.06 5.82 3.21
CA TRP A 170 -3.37 7.01 3.70
C TRP A 170 -4.35 8.17 3.87
N ASP A 171 -5.17 8.46 2.84
CA ASP A 171 -6.21 9.50 2.89
C ASP A 171 -7.24 9.22 4.00
N ALA A 172 -7.72 7.98 4.10
CA ALA A 172 -8.74 7.63 5.10
C ALA A 172 -8.22 7.73 6.54
N ILE A 173 -6.93 7.46 6.79
CA ILE A 173 -6.32 7.62 8.11
C ILE A 173 -6.10 9.10 8.42
N ARG A 174 -5.74 9.92 7.43
CA ARG A 174 -5.70 11.36 7.57
C ARG A 174 -7.08 11.89 8.00
N ASP A 175 -8.14 11.51 7.29
CA ASP A 175 -9.50 11.95 7.61
C ASP A 175 -9.94 11.51 9.02
N LEU A 176 -9.49 10.33 9.50
CA LEU A 176 -9.71 9.88 10.87
C LEU A 176 -9.02 10.78 11.89
N GLU A 177 -7.76 11.15 11.63
CA GLU A 177 -7.03 12.07 12.52
C GLU A 177 -7.68 13.45 12.55
N GLU A 178 -8.05 13.99 11.39
CA GLU A 178 -8.71 15.29 11.27
C GLU A 178 -10.08 15.33 11.98
N GLU A 179 -10.82 14.21 11.99
CA GLU A 179 -12.14 14.13 12.62
C GLU A 179 -12.08 13.90 14.13
N TYR A 180 -11.15 13.06 14.60
CA TYR A 180 -11.15 12.57 15.97
C TYR A 180 -9.96 13.03 16.81
N GLU A 181 -9.00 13.72 16.23
CA GLU A 181 -7.80 14.26 16.91
C GLU A 181 -7.15 13.23 17.84
N ILE A 182 -6.93 11.99 17.33
CA ILE A 182 -6.43 10.86 18.13
C ILE A 182 -4.92 10.93 18.45
N GLY A 183 -4.26 11.97 17.96
CA GLY A 183 -2.85 12.29 18.27
C GLY A 183 -1.87 11.38 17.58
N ILE A 184 -2.14 10.98 16.33
CA ILE A 184 -1.24 10.20 15.50
C ILE A 184 -0.66 11.04 14.36
N ARG A 185 0.49 10.60 13.86
CA ARG A 185 1.01 10.96 12.54
C ARG A 185 0.73 9.82 11.58
N TRP A 186 0.61 10.12 10.31
CA TRP A 186 0.47 9.10 9.27
C TRP A 186 1.47 9.32 8.16
N SER A 187 1.97 8.24 7.60
CA SER A 187 2.91 8.29 6.50
C SER A 187 2.58 7.28 5.42
N PHE A 188 2.84 7.66 4.19
CA PHE A 188 2.80 6.74 3.09
C PHE A 188 4.09 5.91 3.05
N LEU A 189 3.99 4.60 2.86
CA LEU A 189 5.14 3.67 2.99
C LEU A 189 6.28 4.00 2.01
N LYS A 190 5.99 4.28 0.74
CA LYS A 190 7.00 4.48 -0.29
C LYS A 190 7.91 5.69 -0.02
N PRO A 191 7.41 6.92 0.20
CA PRO A 191 8.25 8.05 0.56
C PRO A 191 9.06 7.84 1.83
N LEU A 192 8.48 7.12 2.81
CA LEU A 192 9.16 6.81 4.06
C LEU A 192 10.40 5.96 3.82
N VAL A 193 10.26 4.89 3.02
CA VAL A 193 11.41 4.04 2.64
C VAL A 193 12.45 4.84 1.86
N ILE A 194 12.04 5.67 0.89
CA ILE A 194 12.95 6.47 0.07
C ILE A 194 13.84 7.37 0.95
N LYS A 195 13.28 8.04 1.95
CA LYS A 195 14.02 8.89 2.88
C LYS A 195 15.06 8.12 3.72
N MET A 196 14.87 6.82 3.89
CA MET A 196 15.73 5.98 4.69
C MET A 196 16.76 5.19 3.87
N LEU A 197 16.70 5.27 2.53
CA LEU A 197 17.67 4.58 1.71
C LEU A 197 19.10 5.09 1.98
N ASP A 198 20.03 4.15 1.99
CA ASP A 198 21.46 4.43 1.86
C ASP A 198 21.76 4.65 0.38
N ILE A 199 21.70 5.92 -0.05
CA ILE A 199 21.89 6.31 -1.45
C ILE A 199 23.35 6.69 -1.63
N PRO A 200 24.10 6.01 -2.54
CA PRO A 200 25.46 6.42 -2.89
C PRO A 200 25.53 7.88 -3.35
N ASP A 201 26.58 8.59 -2.99
CA ASP A 201 26.70 10.03 -3.23
C ASP A 201 26.52 10.43 -4.71
N HIS A 202 27.03 9.61 -5.64
CA HIS A 202 26.90 9.86 -7.08
C HIS A 202 25.46 9.72 -7.63
N LEU A 203 24.52 9.20 -6.83
CA LEU A 203 23.08 9.07 -7.17
C LEU A 203 22.20 10.03 -6.38
N LYS A 204 22.78 10.82 -5.48
CA LYS A 204 21.99 11.84 -4.78
C LYS A 204 21.63 12.95 -5.77
N PRO A 205 20.40 13.50 -5.70
CA PRO A 205 20.04 14.67 -6.50
C PRO A 205 20.98 15.82 -6.14
N GLU A 206 21.36 16.61 -7.12
CA GLU A 206 22.04 17.88 -6.90
C GLU A 206 21.08 18.82 -6.11
N GLU A 207 21.58 19.46 -5.05
CA GLU A 207 20.79 20.39 -4.22
C GLU A 207 20.46 21.68 -4.97
#